data_400d070eada6e3a200442bb50162c900
#
_entry.id   400d070eada6e3a200442bb50162c900
#
_cell.length_a   1.000
_cell.length_b   1.000
_cell.length_c   1.000
_cell.angle_alpha   90.00
_cell.angle_beta   90.00
_cell.angle_gamma   90.00
#
_symmetry.space_group_name_H-M   'P 1'
#
loop_
_entity.id
_entity.type
_entity.pdbx_description
1 polymer ?
#
loop_
_entity_poly.entity_id
_entity_poly.type
_entity_poly.pdbx_seq_one_letter_code
_entity_poly.pdbx_strand_id
1 'polypeptide(L)'
;MLGAMDRPPLRWYFDFISPFACLQWPKVRALMADEPVVPVPIVFGAVLAAVGQKGPAEIPGKRVFTYRHALWRARMRGVELRFPPAHPFNPLPALRLCIAAGTTAEAIDAIFDWIWLCGQAGDNPEALAPVAARLGLASEACADDAARAMLRANTDAAIAAGIFGVPTLAVGDTLFWGDDAHDFALAALRDPQLLDEAEMQRLARLPEAARRR
;
A
#
# COMPACT_ATOMS: atom_id res chain seq x y z
N MET A 1 -27.83 -3.94 13.96
CA MET A 1 -26.78 -2.94 13.60
C MET A 1 -25.74 -3.02 14.70
N LEU A 2 -24.59 -3.65 14.45
CA LEU A 2 -23.41 -3.52 15.31
C LEU A 2 -22.96 -2.07 15.21
N GLY A 3 -22.84 -1.38 16.34
CA GLY A 3 -22.39 0.00 16.38
C GLY A 3 -20.96 0.12 15.80
N ALA A 4 -20.61 1.27 15.24
CA ALA A 4 -19.27 1.54 14.64
C ALA A 4 -18.09 1.25 15.60
N MET A 5 -18.35 1.10 16.90
CA MET A 5 -17.33 0.84 17.95
C MET A 5 -16.98 -0.64 18.14
N ASP A 6 -17.65 -1.58 17.46
CA ASP A 6 -17.44 -3.03 17.64
C ASP A 6 -16.75 -3.71 16.44
N ARG A 7 -16.41 -2.92 15.41
CA ARG A 7 -15.72 -3.44 14.22
C ARG A 7 -14.20 -3.38 14.42
N PRO A 8 -13.45 -4.43 14.03
CA PRO A 8 -12.00 -4.31 13.98
C PRO A 8 -11.59 -3.17 13.04
N PRO A 9 -10.53 -2.42 13.36
CA PRO A 9 -10.08 -1.32 12.52
C PRO A 9 -9.72 -1.85 11.13
N LEU A 10 -10.06 -1.07 10.11
CA LEU A 10 -9.59 -1.32 8.76
C LEU A 10 -8.08 -1.19 8.72
N ARG A 11 -7.39 -2.02 7.96
CA ARG A 11 -5.94 -1.90 7.76
C ARG A 11 -5.64 -1.65 6.30
N TRP A 12 -4.82 -0.62 6.04
CA TRP A 12 -4.34 -0.32 4.71
C TRP A 12 -2.86 -0.63 4.60
N TYR A 13 -2.53 -1.72 3.91
CA TYR A 13 -1.16 -2.17 3.68
C TYR A 13 -0.59 -1.52 2.43
N PHE A 14 0.57 -0.88 2.57
CA PHE A 14 1.18 -0.12 1.47
C PHE A 14 2.70 -0.14 1.51
N ASP A 15 3.28 0.21 0.36
CA ASP A 15 4.71 0.49 0.20
C ASP A 15 4.84 1.70 -0.74
N PHE A 16 5.77 2.58 -0.44
CA PHE A 16 6.04 3.78 -1.25
C PHE A 16 6.58 3.48 -2.64
N ILE A 17 7.06 2.26 -2.90
CA ILE A 17 7.45 1.81 -4.24
C ILE A 17 6.24 1.70 -5.19
N SER A 18 5.02 1.63 -4.69
CA SER A 18 3.83 1.39 -5.50
C SER A 18 3.16 2.68 -5.96
N PRO A 19 3.12 2.98 -7.28
CA PRO A 19 2.34 4.11 -7.81
C PRO A 19 0.84 3.95 -7.55
N PHE A 20 0.34 2.71 -7.47
CA PHE A 20 -1.06 2.46 -7.18
C PHE A 20 -1.40 2.71 -5.70
N ALA A 21 -0.44 2.53 -4.78
CA ALA A 21 -0.61 2.94 -3.39
C ALA A 21 -0.71 4.47 -3.28
N CYS A 22 0.14 5.21 -3.99
CA CYS A 22 0.05 6.66 -4.11
C CYS A 22 -1.33 7.09 -4.66
N LEU A 23 -1.82 6.45 -5.71
CA LEU A 23 -3.12 6.77 -6.33
C LEU A 23 -4.32 6.39 -5.46
N GLN A 24 -4.20 5.39 -4.59
CA GLN A 24 -5.26 4.99 -3.67
C GLN A 24 -5.28 5.86 -2.41
N TRP A 25 -4.13 6.38 -1.99
CA TRP A 25 -3.97 7.10 -0.73
C TRP A 25 -4.99 8.23 -0.50
N PRO A 26 -5.30 9.12 -1.45
CA PRO A 26 -6.31 10.17 -1.22
C PRO A 26 -7.68 9.60 -0.85
N LYS A 27 -8.07 8.44 -1.41
CA LYS A 27 -9.32 7.76 -1.08
C LYS A 27 -9.28 7.16 0.33
N VAL A 28 -8.14 6.53 0.69
CA VAL A 28 -7.93 5.97 2.04
C VAL A 28 -7.92 7.09 3.08
N ARG A 29 -7.24 8.19 2.79
CA ARG A 29 -7.22 9.37 3.66
C ARG A 29 -8.61 9.97 3.89
N ALA A 30 -9.42 10.04 2.84
CA ALA A 30 -10.81 10.47 2.97
C ALA A 30 -11.63 9.50 3.84
N LEU A 31 -11.41 8.19 3.67
CA LEU A 31 -12.09 7.16 4.48
C LEU A 31 -11.73 7.26 5.96
N MET A 32 -10.51 7.71 6.31
CA MET A 32 -10.07 7.91 7.70
C MET A 32 -10.88 8.97 8.46
N ALA A 33 -11.64 9.83 7.76
CA ALA A 33 -12.53 10.78 8.40
C ALA A 33 -13.78 10.13 9.01
N ASP A 34 -14.21 9.01 8.41
CA ASP A 34 -15.46 8.35 8.75
C ASP A 34 -15.24 6.97 9.42
N GLU A 35 -14.11 6.34 9.17
CA GLU A 35 -13.80 4.98 9.62
C GLU A 35 -12.40 4.90 10.27
N PRO A 36 -12.21 4.05 11.28
CA PRO A 36 -10.90 3.83 11.90
C PRO A 36 -9.99 3.00 10.97
N VAL A 37 -9.27 3.68 10.07
CA VAL A 37 -8.29 3.06 9.18
C VAL A 37 -6.89 3.18 9.76
N VAL A 38 -6.20 2.07 9.89
CA VAL A 38 -4.79 2.00 10.32
C VAL A 38 -3.90 1.80 9.08
N PRO A 39 -3.10 2.80 8.67
CA PRO A 39 -2.09 2.62 7.65
C PRO A 39 -0.95 1.74 8.18
N VAL A 40 -0.57 0.73 7.41
CA VAL A 40 0.48 -0.24 7.76
C VAL A 40 1.53 -0.28 6.66
N PRO A 41 2.66 0.42 6.83
CA PRO A 41 3.77 0.34 5.90
C PRO A 41 4.44 -1.03 5.99
N ILE A 42 4.67 -1.67 4.84
CA ILE A 42 5.27 -3.00 4.70
C ILE A 42 6.28 -3.02 3.56
N VAL A 43 7.21 -3.98 3.59
CA VAL A 43 8.19 -4.20 2.52
C VAL A 43 7.58 -5.10 1.45
N PHE A 44 7.11 -4.52 0.34
CA PHE A 44 6.47 -5.27 -0.75
C PHE A 44 7.37 -6.35 -1.35
N GLY A 45 8.67 -6.09 -1.50
CA GLY A 45 9.62 -7.09 -1.99
C GLY A 45 9.71 -8.34 -1.10
N ALA A 46 9.57 -8.18 0.23
CA ALA A 46 9.54 -9.32 1.15
C ALA A 46 8.24 -10.12 1.02
N VAL A 47 7.11 -9.44 0.85
CA VAL A 47 5.82 -10.09 0.57
C VAL A 47 5.88 -10.90 -0.72
N LEU A 48 6.41 -10.33 -1.81
CA LEU A 48 6.58 -11.05 -3.09
C LEU A 48 7.45 -12.29 -2.93
N ALA A 49 8.56 -12.18 -2.20
CA ALA A 49 9.44 -13.31 -1.93
C ALA A 49 8.73 -14.43 -1.15
N ALA A 50 7.92 -14.08 -0.14
CA ALA A 50 7.17 -15.04 0.68
C ALA A 50 6.13 -15.82 -0.13
N VAL A 51 5.47 -15.18 -1.12
CA VAL A 51 4.48 -15.83 -2.00
C VAL A 51 5.09 -16.39 -3.30
N GLY A 52 6.41 -16.35 -3.46
CA GLY A 52 7.11 -16.89 -4.62
C GLY A 52 6.82 -16.13 -5.93
N GLN A 53 6.54 -14.83 -5.87
CA GLN A 53 6.17 -14.02 -7.03
C GLN A 53 7.22 -12.95 -7.33
N LYS A 54 7.18 -12.44 -8.57
CA LYS A 54 7.91 -11.25 -9.01
C LYS A 54 6.97 -10.08 -9.15
N GLY A 55 7.42 -8.91 -8.76
CA GLY A 55 6.69 -7.67 -8.98
C GLY A 55 6.49 -7.37 -10.48
N PRO A 56 5.40 -6.68 -10.86
CA PRO A 56 5.16 -6.34 -12.27
C PRO A 56 6.31 -5.55 -12.90
N ALA A 57 7.01 -4.73 -12.11
CA ALA A 57 8.15 -3.93 -12.57
C ALA A 57 9.43 -4.74 -12.83
N GLU A 58 9.51 -5.98 -12.33
CA GLU A 58 10.64 -6.90 -12.56
C GLU A 58 10.49 -7.72 -13.84
N ILE A 59 9.31 -7.71 -14.45
CA ILE A 59 8.99 -8.45 -15.68
C ILE A 59 8.94 -7.45 -16.84
N PRO A 60 9.86 -7.49 -17.83
CA PRO A 60 10.04 -6.42 -18.82
C PRO A 60 8.76 -5.97 -19.52
N GLY A 61 7.96 -6.90 -20.05
CA GLY A 61 6.69 -6.57 -20.72
C GLY A 61 5.64 -5.98 -19.78
N LYS A 62 5.50 -6.51 -18.56
CA LYS A 62 4.59 -5.99 -17.54
C LYS A 62 5.04 -4.62 -17.02
N ARG A 63 6.35 -4.41 -16.90
CA ARG A 63 6.91 -3.13 -16.43
C ARG A 63 6.39 -1.95 -17.23
N VAL A 64 6.55 -2.00 -18.55
CA VAL A 64 6.12 -0.91 -19.44
C VAL A 64 4.61 -0.68 -19.36
N PHE A 65 3.83 -1.76 -19.38
CA PHE A 65 2.39 -1.67 -19.24
C PHE A 65 2.00 -1.03 -17.91
N THR A 66 2.56 -1.51 -16.79
CA THR A 66 2.25 -1.03 -15.43
C THR A 66 2.52 0.47 -15.30
N TYR A 67 3.65 0.96 -15.84
CA TYR A 67 3.99 2.38 -15.77
C TYR A 67 3.01 3.24 -16.57
N ARG A 68 2.71 2.83 -17.81
CA ARG A 68 1.73 3.52 -18.66
C ARG A 68 0.33 3.51 -18.04
N HIS A 69 -0.07 2.40 -17.45
CA HIS A 69 -1.36 2.25 -16.78
C HIS A 69 -1.44 3.16 -15.55
N ALA A 70 -0.40 3.22 -14.71
CA ALA A 70 -0.37 4.13 -13.57
C ALA A 70 -0.50 5.60 -14.00
N LEU A 71 0.26 6.03 -15.02
CA LEU A 71 0.17 7.38 -15.59
C LEU A 71 -1.21 7.68 -16.16
N TRP A 72 -1.80 6.74 -16.89
CA TRP A 72 -3.15 6.90 -17.44
C TRP A 72 -4.19 7.05 -16.33
N ARG A 73 -4.15 6.19 -15.30
CA ARG A 73 -5.06 6.28 -14.15
C ARG A 73 -4.91 7.59 -13.38
N ALA A 74 -3.69 8.07 -13.21
CA ALA A 74 -3.42 9.37 -12.60
C ALA A 74 -4.09 10.50 -13.39
N ARG A 75 -3.92 10.54 -14.73
CA ARG A 75 -4.55 11.52 -15.61
C ARG A 75 -6.08 11.51 -15.54
N MET A 76 -6.68 10.33 -15.47
CA MET A 76 -8.14 10.18 -15.33
C MET A 76 -8.67 10.76 -14.00
N ARG A 77 -7.78 10.97 -13.02
CA ARG A 77 -8.10 11.55 -11.70
C ARG A 77 -7.59 12.98 -11.53
N GLY A 78 -7.04 13.59 -12.58
CA GLY A 78 -6.45 14.93 -12.52
C GLY A 78 -5.16 14.99 -11.67
N VAL A 79 -4.46 13.85 -11.47
CA VAL A 79 -3.21 13.78 -10.71
C VAL A 79 -2.03 13.84 -11.66
N GLU A 80 -1.12 14.78 -11.43
CA GLU A 80 0.16 14.88 -12.16
C GLU A 80 1.18 13.90 -11.56
N LEU A 81 1.06 12.63 -11.89
CA LEU A 81 2.00 11.61 -11.43
C LEU A 81 3.34 11.72 -12.20
N ARG A 82 4.44 11.74 -11.46
CA ARG A 82 5.81 11.76 -11.97
C ARG A 82 6.58 10.59 -11.38
N PHE A 83 7.16 9.75 -12.24
CA PHE A 83 7.99 8.66 -11.76
C PHE A 83 9.31 9.20 -11.18
N PRO A 84 9.81 8.58 -10.09
CA PRO A 84 11.13 8.88 -9.55
C PRO A 84 12.24 8.53 -10.57
N PRO A 85 13.50 8.99 -10.36
CA PRO A 85 14.60 8.77 -11.30
C PRO A 85 14.88 7.31 -11.63
N ALA A 86 14.58 6.41 -10.67
CA ALA A 86 14.68 4.96 -10.85
C ALA A 86 13.45 4.25 -10.28
N HIS A 87 12.99 3.17 -10.94
CA HIS A 87 11.93 2.29 -10.45
C HIS A 87 12.09 0.88 -11.07
N PRO A 88 12.02 -0.21 -10.30
CA PRO A 88 11.87 -0.22 -8.84
C PRO A 88 13.10 0.38 -8.12
N PHE A 89 12.89 0.93 -6.93
CA PHE A 89 13.92 1.49 -6.07
C PHE A 89 13.89 0.81 -4.69
N ASN A 90 14.88 1.06 -3.84
CA ASN A 90 14.90 0.59 -2.46
C ASN A 90 13.95 1.44 -1.59
N PRO A 91 12.78 0.94 -1.14
CA PRO A 91 11.82 1.75 -0.38
C PRO A 91 12.13 1.84 1.12
N LEU A 92 13.14 1.11 1.62
CA LEU A 92 13.39 1.01 3.06
C LEU A 92 13.61 2.35 3.76
N PRO A 93 14.38 3.32 3.21
CA PRO A 93 14.53 4.62 3.84
C PRO A 93 13.21 5.37 3.98
N ALA A 94 12.38 5.41 2.93
CA ALA A 94 11.08 6.06 2.94
C ALA A 94 10.09 5.40 3.93
N LEU A 95 10.05 4.07 3.97
CA LEU A 95 9.20 3.31 4.90
C LEU A 95 9.59 3.55 6.36
N ARG A 96 10.89 3.57 6.65
CA ARG A 96 11.41 3.84 8.02
C ARG A 96 11.16 5.28 8.43
N LEU A 97 11.37 6.25 7.53
CA LEU A 97 11.04 7.65 7.80
C LEU A 97 9.56 7.81 8.15
N CYS A 98 8.67 7.17 7.40
CA CYS A 98 7.23 7.17 7.67
C CYS A 98 6.91 6.65 9.07
N ILE A 99 7.53 5.53 9.48
CA ILE A 99 7.35 4.94 10.82
C ILE A 99 7.92 5.85 11.90
N ALA A 100 9.12 6.39 11.72
CA ALA A 100 9.74 7.33 12.65
C ALA A 100 8.89 8.60 12.84
N ALA A 101 8.14 9.01 11.81
CA ALA A 101 7.16 10.09 11.86
C ALA A 101 5.79 9.65 12.42
N GLY A 102 5.67 8.45 13.00
CA GLY A 102 4.44 7.93 13.62
C GLY A 102 3.40 7.41 12.63
N THR A 103 3.75 7.19 11.36
CA THR A 103 2.85 6.74 10.28
C THR A 103 1.60 7.64 10.17
N THR A 104 1.77 8.93 10.41
CA THR A 104 0.67 9.89 10.32
C THR A 104 0.25 10.15 8.88
N ALA A 105 -0.96 10.66 8.68
CA ALA A 105 -1.45 11.02 7.35
C ALA A 105 -0.53 12.06 6.67
N GLU A 106 -0.03 13.01 7.44
CA GLU A 106 0.90 14.05 6.98
C GLU A 106 2.24 13.47 6.53
N ALA A 107 2.74 12.45 7.23
CA ALA A 107 3.98 11.76 6.85
C ALA A 107 3.80 10.97 5.55
N ILE A 108 2.67 10.28 5.41
CA ILE A 108 2.35 9.51 4.19
C ILE A 108 2.18 10.46 3.01
N ASP A 109 1.44 11.57 3.17
CA ASP A 109 1.31 12.63 2.16
C ASP A 109 2.69 13.13 1.72
N ALA A 110 3.51 13.58 2.69
CA ALA A 110 4.79 14.22 2.38
C ALA A 110 5.72 13.28 1.58
N ILE A 111 5.72 11.99 1.89
CA ILE A 111 6.58 11.01 1.24
C ILE A 111 6.03 10.63 -0.15
N PHE A 112 4.71 10.40 -0.30
CA PHE A 112 4.12 10.14 -1.62
C PHE A 112 4.25 11.34 -2.54
N ASP A 113 3.99 12.56 -2.06
CA ASP A 113 4.15 13.80 -2.82
C ASP A 113 5.60 13.92 -3.34
N TRP A 114 6.57 13.71 -2.47
CA TRP A 114 7.99 13.79 -2.81
C TRP A 114 8.36 12.81 -3.93
N ILE A 115 7.99 11.55 -3.76
CA ILE A 115 8.39 10.49 -4.69
C ILE A 115 7.57 10.54 -5.98
N TRP A 116 6.24 10.69 -5.89
CA TRP A 116 5.35 10.44 -7.02
C TRP A 116 4.71 11.68 -7.63
N LEU A 117 4.64 12.80 -6.93
CA LEU A 117 4.16 14.06 -7.51
C LEU A 117 5.33 14.96 -7.90
N CYS A 118 6.38 15.03 -7.07
CA CYS A 118 7.60 15.76 -7.39
C CYS A 118 8.60 14.93 -8.23
N GLY A 119 8.44 13.60 -8.32
CA GLY A 119 9.31 12.73 -9.09
C GLY A 119 10.72 12.62 -8.50
N GLN A 120 10.87 12.72 -7.19
CA GLN A 120 12.17 12.72 -6.52
C GLN A 120 12.55 11.30 -6.04
N ALA A 121 13.84 11.10 -5.79
CA ALA A 121 14.32 9.83 -5.22
C ALA A 121 13.83 9.65 -3.77
N GLY A 122 13.52 8.39 -3.40
CA GLY A 122 13.08 8.01 -2.05
C GLY A 122 13.89 6.84 -1.47
N ASP A 123 15.05 6.53 -2.05
CA ASP A 123 15.82 5.33 -1.82
C ASP A 123 17.02 5.49 -0.89
N ASN A 124 17.29 6.72 -0.44
CA ASN A 124 18.40 7.03 0.48
C ASN A 124 18.05 8.21 1.39
N PRO A 125 18.74 8.34 2.56
CA PRO A 125 18.49 9.40 3.53
C PRO A 125 18.74 10.81 2.99
N GLU A 126 19.73 11.00 2.14
CA GLU A 126 20.11 12.30 1.56
C GLU A 126 18.98 12.83 0.67
N ALA A 127 18.41 11.98 -0.18
CA ALA A 127 17.28 12.34 -1.03
C ALA A 127 16.01 12.64 -0.21
N LEU A 128 15.83 12.01 0.95
CA LEU A 128 14.69 12.22 1.83
C LEU A 128 14.90 13.33 2.87
N ALA A 129 16.09 13.94 2.96
CA ALA A 129 16.37 15.00 3.94
C ALA A 129 15.38 16.17 3.91
N PRO A 130 14.90 16.67 2.73
CA PRO A 130 13.88 17.72 2.70
C PRO A 130 12.54 17.26 3.29
N VAL A 131 12.17 16.00 3.09
CA VAL A 131 10.93 15.42 3.66
C VAL A 131 11.07 15.23 5.16
N ALA A 132 12.21 14.69 5.62
CA ALA A 132 12.50 14.54 7.05
C ALA A 132 12.42 15.89 7.78
N ALA A 133 13.07 16.93 7.24
CA ALA A 133 13.01 18.28 7.80
C ALA A 133 11.57 18.85 7.86
N ARG A 134 10.76 18.63 6.80
CA ARG A 134 9.33 19.02 6.78
C ARG A 134 8.55 18.33 7.89
N LEU A 135 8.91 17.08 8.25
CA LEU A 135 8.28 16.30 9.31
C LEU A 135 8.89 16.56 10.71
N GLY A 136 9.83 17.50 10.82
CA GLY A 136 10.52 17.82 12.08
C GLY A 136 11.52 16.74 12.52
N LEU A 137 12.00 15.92 11.59
CA LEU A 137 12.95 14.84 11.84
C LEU A 137 14.30 15.11 11.18
N ALA A 138 15.34 14.49 11.69
CA ALA A 138 16.65 14.42 11.03
C ALA A 138 16.64 13.31 9.95
N SER A 139 17.51 13.39 8.95
CA SER A 139 17.62 12.39 7.87
C SER A 139 18.00 11.00 8.39
N GLU A 140 18.72 10.95 9.53
CA GLU A 140 19.11 9.73 10.25
C GLU A 140 17.91 8.91 10.75
N ALA A 141 16.72 9.51 10.86
CA ALA A 141 15.48 8.80 11.19
C ALA A 141 15.17 7.67 10.19
N CYS A 142 15.66 7.76 8.94
CA CYS A 142 15.60 6.66 7.97
C CYS A 142 16.40 5.41 8.39
N ALA A 143 17.31 5.52 9.34
CA ALA A 143 18.14 4.44 9.86
C ALA A 143 17.79 4.04 11.31
N ASP A 144 16.72 4.62 11.88
CA ASP A 144 16.26 4.34 13.25
C ASP A 144 15.99 2.85 13.47
N ASP A 145 16.53 2.30 14.55
CA ASP A 145 16.42 0.87 14.85
C ASP A 145 15.01 0.46 15.30
N ALA A 146 14.26 1.34 15.97
CA ALA A 146 12.89 1.07 16.34
C ALA A 146 11.99 1.08 15.10
N ALA A 147 12.18 2.03 14.17
CA ALA A 147 11.49 2.04 12.88
C ALA A 147 11.81 0.80 12.05
N ARG A 148 13.07 0.34 12.06
CA ARG A 148 13.48 -0.91 11.39
C ARG A 148 12.77 -2.13 11.99
N ALA A 149 12.75 -2.24 13.31
CA ALA A 149 12.10 -3.35 14.01
C ALA A 149 10.57 -3.35 13.75
N MET A 150 9.93 -2.18 13.80
CA MET A 150 8.50 -2.03 13.52
C MET A 150 8.16 -2.39 12.07
N LEU A 151 8.96 -1.92 11.09
CA LEU A 151 8.76 -2.26 9.68
C LEU A 151 8.83 -3.77 9.44
N ARG A 152 9.79 -4.43 10.09
CA ARG A 152 9.91 -5.89 10.04
C ARG A 152 8.69 -6.56 10.64
N ALA A 153 8.27 -6.18 11.84
CA ALA A 153 7.09 -6.72 12.50
C ALA A 153 5.82 -6.54 11.67
N ASN A 154 5.62 -5.35 11.09
CA ASN A 154 4.50 -5.06 10.18
C ASN A 154 4.51 -5.99 8.97
N THR A 155 5.68 -6.18 8.36
CA THR A 155 5.83 -7.02 7.16
C THR A 155 5.58 -8.50 7.48
N ASP A 156 6.15 -9.01 8.58
CA ASP A 156 5.97 -10.39 9.03
C ASP A 156 4.48 -10.66 9.36
N ALA A 157 3.83 -9.71 10.05
CA ALA A 157 2.40 -9.79 10.36
C ALA A 157 1.53 -9.75 9.09
N ALA A 158 1.87 -8.92 8.11
CA ALA A 158 1.17 -8.85 6.83
C ALA A 158 1.28 -10.16 6.05
N ILE A 159 2.47 -10.77 6.00
CA ILE A 159 2.67 -12.08 5.37
C ILE A 159 1.84 -13.16 6.08
N ALA A 160 1.85 -13.17 7.42
CA ALA A 160 1.04 -14.11 8.20
C ALA A 160 -0.47 -13.91 7.99
N ALA A 161 -0.92 -12.67 7.75
CA ALA A 161 -2.31 -12.36 7.39
C ALA A 161 -2.67 -12.65 5.92
N GLY A 162 -1.75 -13.21 5.13
CA GLY A 162 -2.00 -13.58 3.75
C GLY A 162 -1.96 -12.42 2.75
N ILE A 163 -1.38 -11.27 3.12
CA ILE A 163 -1.14 -10.17 2.17
C ILE A 163 -0.20 -10.65 1.08
N PHE A 164 -0.58 -10.44 -0.17
CA PHE A 164 0.16 -10.87 -1.36
C PHE A 164 0.53 -9.73 -2.32
N GLY A 165 0.11 -8.50 -2.00
CA GLY A 165 0.39 -7.32 -2.82
C GLY A 165 0.04 -6.01 -2.14
N VAL A 166 0.46 -4.90 -2.76
CA VAL A 166 0.16 -3.54 -2.31
C VAL A 166 -0.36 -2.69 -3.48
N PRO A 167 -1.25 -1.71 -3.21
CA PRO A 167 -1.95 -1.50 -1.94
C PRO A 167 -2.97 -2.60 -1.66
N THR A 168 -3.25 -2.85 -0.39
CA THR A 168 -4.35 -3.73 0.03
C THR A 168 -5.10 -3.10 1.20
N LEU A 169 -6.42 -2.98 1.08
CA LEU A 169 -7.30 -2.62 2.17
C LEU A 169 -7.91 -3.89 2.76
N ALA A 170 -7.70 -4.15 4.05
CA ALA A 170 -8.31 -5.26 4.76
C ALA A 170 -9.53 -4.78 5.54
N VAL A 171 -10.65 -5.46 5.37
CA VAL A 171 -11.91 -5.27 6.10
C VAL A 171 -12.16 -6.56 6.89
N GLY A 172 -11.85 -6.56 8.18
CA GLY A 172 -11.75 -7.81 8.94
C GLY A 172 -10.68 -8.72 8.32
N ASP A 173 -11.07 -9.96 8.00
CA ASP A 173 -10.19 -10.97 7.38
C ASP A 173 -10.22 -10.92 5.84
N THR A 174 -11.02 -10.05 5.24
CA THR A 174 -11.15 -9.96 3.79
C THR A 174 -10.18 -8.94 3.22
N LEU A 175 -9.44 -9.34 2.19
CA LEU A 175 -8.41 -8.55 1.54
C LEU A 175 -8.90 -7.99 0.19
N PHE A 176 -8.83 -6.68 0.04
CA PHE A 176 -9.16 -5.98 -1.21
C PHE A 176 -7.87 -5.41 -1.80
N TRP A 177 -7.31 -6.15 -2.74
CA TRP A 177 -6.03 -5.83 -3.35
C TRP A 177 -6.18 -4.94 -4.57
N GLY A 178 -5.40 -3.89 -4.60
CA GLY A 178 -5.31 -2.94 -5.69
C GLY A 178 -6.10 -1.65 -5.44
N ASP A 179 -5.68 -0.59 -6.11
CA ASP A 179 -6.36 0.69 -6.09
C ASP A 179 -7.76 0.64 -6.75
N ASP A 180 -7.96 -0.30 -7.66
CA ASP A 180 -9.24 -0.58 -8.34
C ASP A 180 -10.22 -1.40 -7.48
N ALA A 181 -9.73 -2.10 -6.45
CA ALA A 181 -10.59 -2.80 -5.51
C ALA A 181 -11.15 -1.89 -4.40
N HIS A 182 -10.82 -0.59 -4.37
CA HIS A 182 -11.26 0.31 -3.30
C HIS A 182 -12.79 0.38 -3.16
N ASP A 183 -13.50 0.55 -4.27
CA ASP A 183 -14.96 0.67 -4.25
C ASP A 183 -15.62 -0.66 -3.85
N PHE A 184 -15.01 -1.80 -4.18
CA PHE A 184 -15.44 -3.12 -3.72
C PHE A 184 -15.25 -3.26 -2.20
N ALA A 185 -14.13 -2.81 -1.64
CA ALA A 185 -13.92 -2.78 -0.20
C ALA A 185 -14.97 -1.94 0.53
N LEU A 186 -15.30 -0.75 -0.02
CA LEU A 186 -16.36 0.10 0.55
C LEU A 186 -17.75 -0.55 0.46
N ALA A 187 -18.04 -1.27 -0.63
CA ALA A 187 -19.30 -2.02 -0.76
C ALA A 187 -19.41 -3.10 0.32
N ALA A 188 -18.35 -3.90 0.52
CA ALA A 188 -18.29 -4.93 1.56
C ALA A 188 -18.33 -4.36 2.99
N LEU A 189 -17.77 -3.15 3.19
CA LEU A 189 -17.85 -2.46 4.48
C LEU A 189 -19.28 -2.03 4.82
N ARG A 190 -20.03 -1.57 3.80
CA ARG A 190 -21.43 -1.12 3.94
C ARG A 190 -22.40 -2.28 4.04
N ASP A 191 -22.14 -3.35 3.31
CA ASP A 191 -22.94 -4.57 3.30
C ASP A 191 -22.06 -5.79 3.63
N PRO A 192 -21.94 -6.17 4.91
CA PRO A 192 -21.17 -7.35 5.31
C PRO A 192 -21.66 -8.66 4.70
N GLN A 193 -22.91 -8.71 4.19
CA GLN A 193 -23.47 -9.90 3.55
C GLN A 193 -23.11 -10.02 2.07
N LEU A 194 -22.51 -8.99 1.48
CA LEU A 194 -22.11 -8.98 0.07
C LEU A 194 -21.27 -10.22 -0.32
N LEU A 195 -20.36 -10.63 0.56
CA LEU A 195 -19.49 -11.78 0.32
C LEU A 195 -20.13 -13.12 0.70
N ASP A 196 -21.28 -13.08 1.36
CA ASP A 196 -22.06 -14.26 1.73
C ASP A 196 -23.08 -14.65 0.65
N GLU A 197 -23.22 -13.86 -0.40
CA GLU A 197 -24.03 -14.22 -1.55
C GLU A 197 -23.64 -15.58 -2.12
N ALA A 198 -24.63 -16.37 -2.53
CA ALA A 198 -24.44 -17.76 -2.96
C ALA A 198 -23.34 -17.93 -4.02
N GLU A 199 -23.27 -17.00 -4.98
CA GLU A 199 -22.26 -17.05 -6.04
C GLU A 199 -20.86 -16.70 -5.51
N MET A 200 -20.72 -15.71 -4.64
CA MET A 200 -19.44 -15.36 -4.01
C MET A 200 -18.89 -16.55 -3.19
N GLN A 201 -19.77 -17.22 -2.44
CA GLN A 201 -19.41 -18.43 -1.68
C GLN A 201 -19.06 -19.61 -2.61
N ARG A 202 -19.75 -19.75 -3.72
CA ARG A 202 -19.41 -20.77 -4.75
C ARG A 202 -18.01 -20.54 -5.32
N LEU A 203 -17.67 -19.28 -5.66
CA LEU A 203 -16.37 -18.92 -6.23
C LEU A 203 -15.21 -19.20 -5.24
N ALA A 204 -15.41 -18.96 -3.96
CA ALA A 204 -14.41 -19.26 -2.93
C ALA A 204 -14.04 -20.76 -2.85
N ARG A 205 -14.90 -21.65 -3.38
CA ARG A 205 -14.73 -23.12 -3.38
C ARG A 205 -14.56 -23.68 -4.81
N LEU A 206 -14.30 -22.81 -5.78
CA LEU A 206 -14.17 -23.25 -7.17
C LEU A 206 -12.97 -24.20 -7.32
N PRO A 207 -13.15 -25.45 -7.80
CA PRO A 207 -12.05 -26.39 -7.94
C PRO A 207 -11.08 -25.98 -9.06
N GLU A 208 -9.79 -26.19 -8.82
CA GLU A 208 -8.76 -26.01 -9.85
C GLU A 208 -8.81 -27.19 -10.86
N ALA A 209 -9.19 -26.93 -12.09
CA ALA A 209 -9.25 -27.94 -13.15
C ALA A 209 -7.87 -28.21 -13.78
N ALA A 210 -6.93 -27.26 -13.72
CA ALA A 210 -5.57 -27.41 -14.24
C ALA A 210 -4.56 -26.68 -13.37
N ARG A 211 -3.44 -27.37 -13.07
CA ARG A 211 -2.27 -26.77 -12.40
C ARG A 211 -1.12 -26.70 -13.40
N ARG A 212 -0.37 -25.60 -13.41
CA ARG A 212 0.92 -25.55 -14.11
C ARG A 212 1.88 -26.52 -13.43
N ARG A 213 2.47 -27.40 -14.23
CA ARG A 213 3.59 -28.27 -13.81
C ARG A 213 4.87 -27.45 -13.76
#